data_27f438dee1255f9152b5f7e977b847f2
#
_entry.id   27f438dee1255f9152b5f7e977b847f2
#
_cell.length_a   1.000
_cell.length_b   1.000
_cell.length_c   1.000
_cell.angle_alpha   90.00
_cell.angle_beta   90.00
_cell.angle_gamma   90.00
#
_symmetry.space_group_name_H-M   'P 1'
#
loop_
_entity.id
_entity.type
_entity.pdbx_description
1 polymer ?
#
loop_
_entity_poly.entity_id
_entity_poly.type
_entity_poly.pdbx_seq_one_letter_code
_entity_poly.pdbx_strand_id
1 'polypeptide(L)'
;MFASIVRFSVKKKLFVGLTTLFLLIVGVYAMLTLPIDAVPDITNNQVQIVTISPSLAPQEVEQLITFPIEVAMSNIMNVVEIRSVSRFGLSLVTVVFKDHVKTLDARQLINEQIQAVSGEIPPELGVPQLMPITTGLGEIYQYTLEADPKFKDKYNAMELRTIQDWIVKRQLSGIPGIVEINSFGGYVKQYEVAVDPSALFS
;
A
#
# COMPACT_ATOMS: atom_id res chain seq x y z
N MET A 1 -55.70 13.19 -0.12
CA MET A 1 -54.46 12.69 -0.72
C MET A 1 -54.43 11.14 -0.73
N PHE A 2 -54.55 10.45 0.43
CA PHE A 2 -54.51 8.97 0.49
C PHE A 2 -55.63 8.27 -0.32
N ALA A 3 -56.87 8.78 -0.27
CA ALA A 3 -58.00 8.21 -1.04
C ALA A 3 -57.77 8.26 -2.57
N SER A 4 -57.05 9.24 -3.06
CA SER A 4 -56.71 9.37 -4.50
C SER A 4 -55.69 8.33 -4.91
N ILE A 5 -54.68 8.03 -4.06
CA ILE A 5 -53.65 7.00 -4.29
C ILE A 5 -54.29 5.63 -4.32
N VAL A 6 -55.15 5.31 -3.34
CA VAL A 6 -55.86 4.07 -3.28
C VAL A 6 -56.73 3.85 -4.52
N ARG A 7 -57.50 4.90 -4.91
CA ARG A 7 -58.36 4.84 -6.10
C ARG A 7 -57.55 4.65 -7.39
N PHE A 8 -56.37 5.26 -7.52
CA PHE A 8 -55.49 5.09 -8.63
C PHE A 8 -54.94 3.66 -8.69
N SER A 9 -54.48 3.13 -7.54
CA SER A 9 -53.94 1.76 -7.44
C SER A 9 -54.95 0.71 -7.82
N VAL A 10 -56.20 0.86 -7.39
CA VAL A 10 -57.25 -0.08 -7.72
C VAL A 10 -57.66 0.00 -9.20
N LYS A 11 -57.69 1.21 -9.78
CA LYS A 11 -58.03 1.41 -11.20
C LYS A 11 -56.96 0.97 -12.17
N LYS A 12 -55.69 1.12 -11.80
CA LYS A 12 -54.52 0.84 -12.66
C LYS A 12 -53.68 -0.33 -12.17
N LYS A 13 -54.36 -1.48 -11.92
CA LYS A 13 -53.75 -2.69 -11.34
C LYS A 13 -52.50 -3.16 -12.08
N LEU A 14 -52.51 -3.18 -13.41
CA LEU A 14 -51.35 -3.58 -14.24
C LEU A 14 -50.16 -2.63 -14.04
N PHE A 15 -50.40 -1.33 -14.05
CA PHE A 15 -49.32 -0.33 -13.86
C PHE A 15 -48.67 -0.45 -12.48
N VAL A 16 -49.49 -0.58 -11.42
CA VAL A 16 -48.99 -0.77 -10.07
C VAL A 16 -48.21 -2.09 -9.94
N GLY A 17 -48.76 -3.19 -10.51
CA GLY A 17 -48.05 -4.47 -10.50
C GLY A 17 -46.70 -4.44 -11.20
N LEU A 18 -46.61 -3.79 -12.38
CA LEU A 18 -45.34 -3.63 -13.10
C LEU A 18 -44.35 -2.76 -12.33
N THR A 19 -44.81 -1.65 -11.72
CA THR A 19 -43.93 -0.77 -10.91
C THR A 19 -43.42 -1.51 -9.68
N THR A 20 -44.26 -2.29 -9.02
CA THR A 20 -43.84 -3.08 -7.84
C THR A 20 -42.83 -4.15 -8.23
N LEU A 21 -43.06 -4.84 -9.37
CA LEU A 21 -42.13 -5.83 -9.87
C LEU A 21 -40.79 -5.23 -10.25
N PHE A 22 -40.82 -4.06 -10.90
CA PHE A 22 -39.60 -3.31 -11.25
C PHE A 22 -38.81 -2.90 -9.98
N LEU A 23 -39.49 -2.38 -8.96
CA LEU A 23 -38.85 -2.01 -7.69
C LEU A 23 -38.26 -3.23 -6.98
N LEU A 24 -38.94 -4.39 -7.03
CA LEU A 24 -38.42 -5.64 -6.49
C LEU A 24 -37.11 -6.06 -7.21
N ILE A 25 -37.11 -6.04 -8.54
CA ILE A 25 -35.92 -6.41 -9.33
C ILE A 25 -34.76 -5.46 -9.03
N VAL A 26 -35.01 -4.15 -9.03
CA VAL A 26 -33.98 -3.14 -8.70
C VAL A 26 -33.49 -3.30 -7.26
N GLY A 27 -34.39 -3.56 -6.32
CA GLY A 27 -34.03 -3.78 -4.91
C GLY A 27 -33.16 -5.02 -4.71
N VAL A 28 -33.51 -6.14 -5.36
CA VAL A 28 -32.68 -7.35 -5.32
C VAL A 28 -31.33 -7.12 -5.97
N TYR A 29 -31.30 -6.46 -7.12
CA TYR A 29 -30.05 -6.10 -7.80
C TYR A 29 -29.17 -5.21 -6.92
N ALA A 30 -29.73 -4.16 -6.33
CA ALA A 30 -29.01 -3.26 -5.42
C ALA A 30 -28.48 -4.00 -4.19
N MET A 31 -29.26 -4.94 -3.63
CA MET A 31 -28.85 -5.77 -2.49
C MET A 31 -27.66 -6.69 -2.83
N LEU A 32 -27.67 -7.27 -4.03
CA LEU A 32 -26.57 -8.16 -4.48
C LEU A 32 -25.32 -7.41 -4.89
N THR A 33 -25.42 -6.14 -5.26
CA THR A 33 -24.30 -5.30 -5.70
C THR A 33 -23.80 -4.35 -4.61
N LEU A 34 -24.46 -4.33 -3.45
CA LEU A 34 -24.04 -3.49 -2.34
C LEU A 34 -22.68 -3.99 -1.81
N PRO A 35 -21.61 -3.20 -1.85
CA PRO A 35 -20.35 -3.56 -1.20
C PRO A 35 -20.60 -3.58 0.31
N ILE A 36 -20.54 -4.76 0.92
CA ILE A 36 -20.66 -4.92 2.37
C ILE A 36 -19.25 -5.01 2.93
N ASP A 37 -18.73 -3.90 3.43
CA ASP A 37 -17.50 -3.89 4.21
C ASP A 37 -17.82 -4.25 5.66
N ALA A 38 -17.09 -5.21 6.19
CA ALA A 38 -17.28 -5.67 7.58
C ALA A 38 -16.93 -4.58 8.60
N VAL A 39 -16.05 -3.67 8.24
CA VAL A 39 -15.67 -2.47 9.00
C VAL A 39 -15.55 -1.31 8.02
N PRO A 40 -16.16 -0.14 8.30
CA PRO A 40 -15.94 1.03 7.44
C PRO A 40 -14.46 1.38 7.42
N ASP A 41 -13.90 1.54 6.24
CA ASP A 41 -12.51 2.01 6.09
C ASP A 41 -12.44 3.50 6.46
N ILE A 42 -11.97 3.76 7.68
CA ILE A 42 -11.71 5.11 8.20
C ILE A 42 -10.27 5.54 7.97
N THR A 43 -9.47 4.73 7.25
CA THR A 43 -8.08 5.06 6.95
C THR A 43 -8.04 6.21 5.97
N ASN A 44 -7.32 7.25 6.32
CA ASN A 44 -7.08 8.36 5.41
C ASN A 44 -6.42 7.86 4.14
N ASN A 45 -6.79 8.45 3.00
CA ASN A 45 -6.12 8.18 1.74
C ASN A 45 -4.70 8.75 1.79
N GLN A 46 -3.73 7.90 2.16
CA GLN A 46 -2.36 8.30 2.42
C GLN A 46 -1.36 7.46 1.65
N VAL A 47 -0.25 8.08 1.29
CA VAL A 47 0.90 7.41 0.67
C VAL A 47 2.14 7.72 1.52
N GLN A 48 2.93 6.70 1.78
CA GLN A 48 4.15 6.82 2.58
C GLN A 48 5.38 6.66 1.71
N ILE A 49 6.36 7.51 1.96
CA ILE A 49 7.68 7.51 1.32
C ILE A 49 8.70 7.19 2.40
N VAL A 50 9.52 6.18 2.19
CA VAL A 50 10.60 5.82 3.08
C VAL A 50 11.94 6.00 2.40
N THR A 51 12.91 6.55 3.13
CA THR A 51 14.31 6.61 2.70
C THR A 51 15.19 6.09 3.82
N ILE A 52 16.02 5.11 3.51
CA ILE A 52 16.95 4.49 4.47
C ILE A 52 18.35 5.03 4.19
N SER A 53 18.97 5.65 5.20
CA SER A 53 20.30 6.23 5.16
C SER A 53 21.08 5.90 6.45
N PRO A 54 21.64 4.71 6.60
CA PRO A 54 22.14 4.16 7.86
C PRO A 54 23.24 5.01 8.56
N SER A 55 23.89 5.90 7.83
CA SER A 55 25.02 6.68 8.33
C SER A 55 24.65 8.06 8.88
N LEU A 56 23.41 8.54 8.67
CA LEU A 56 23.03 9.92 9.00
C LEU A 56 22.38 10.04 10.38
N ALA A 57 22.74 11.09 11.10
CA ALA A 57 22.07 11.51 12.32
C ALA A 57 20.67 12.09 12.00
N PRO A 58 19.71 12.09 12.95
CA PRO A 58 18.33 12.54 12.69
C PRO A 58 18.25 13.95 12.10
N GLN A 59 19.09 14.87 12.51
CA GLN A 59 19.12 16.24 12.00
C GLN A 59 19.62 16.29 10.55
N GLU A 60 20.59 15.46 10.20
CA GLU A 60 21.11 15.36 8.83
C GLU A 60 20.07 14.70 7.92
N VAL A 61 19.39 13.66 8.40
CA VAL A 61 18.26 13.04 7.68
C VAL A 61 17.18 14.07 7.39
N GLU A 62 16.84 14.90 8.39
CA GLU A 62 15.86 15.98 8.23
C GLU A 62 16.26 16.96 7.14
N GLN A 63 17.47 17.48 7.19
CA GLN A 63 17.92 18.54 6.29
C GLN A 63 18.21 18.05 4.87
N LEU A 64 18.80 16.86 4.74
CA LEU A 64 19.30 16.37 3.45
C LEU A 64 18.31 15.48 2.71
N ILE A 65 17.33 14.89 3.41
CA ILE A 65 16.41 13.92 2.83
C ILE A 65 14.96 14.34 3.04
N THR A 66 14.54 14.53 4.31
CA THR A 66 13.14 14.75 4.63
C THR A 66 12.62 16.06 4.07
N PHE A 67 13.33 17.15 4.32
CA PHE A 67 12.93 18.49 3.88
C PHE A 67 12.83 18.63 2.34
N PRO A 68 13.79 18.19 1.51
CA PRO A 68 13.62 18.19 0.05
C PRO A 68 12.39 17.40 -0.42
N ILE A 69 12.12 16.24 0.20
CA ILE A 69 10.94 15.45 -0.14
C ILE A 69 9.65 16.19 0.25
N GLU A 70 9.58 16.78 1.44
CA GLU A 70 8.40 17.56 1.87
C GLU A 70 8.10 18.72 0.93
N VAL A 71 9.12 19.46 0.54
CA VAL A 71 9.00 20.58 -0.41
C VAL A 71 8.45 20.08 -1.75
N ALA A 72 8.97 18.97 -2.27
CA ALA A 72 8.47 18.39 -3.52
C ALA A 72 7.01 17.92 -3.38
N MET A 73 6.66 17.29 -2.27
CA MET A 73 5.28 16.80 -2.03
C MET A 73 4.28 17.94 -1.82
N SER A 74 4.71 19.08 -1.29
CA SER A 74 3.82 20.24 -1.06
C SER A 74 3.25 20.84 -2.35
N ASN A 75 3.88 20.58 -3.48
CA ASN A 75 3.44 21.06 -4.79
C ASN A 75 2.36 20.15 -5.44
N ILE A 76 2.00 19.05 -4.81
CA ILE A 76 1.01 18.10 -5.35
C ILE A 76 -0.40 18.61 -5.03
N MET A 77 -1.27 18.61 -6.05
CA MET A 77 -2.67 19.00 -5.87
C MET A 77 -3.43 17.97 -5.02
N ASN A 78 -4.44 18.47 -4.29
CA ASN A 78 -5.32 17.66 -3.43
C ASN A 78 -4.64 17.02 -2.22
N VAL A 79 -3.43 17.41 -1.87
CA VAL A 79 -2.80 17.10 -0.59
C VAL A 79 -3.50 17.89 0.51
N VAL A 80 -3.82 17.22 1.61
CA VAL A 80 -4.47 17.82 2.80
C VAL A 80 -3.43 18.08 3.87
N GLU A 81 -2.51 17.14 4.05
CA GLU A 81 -1.51 17.17 5.11
C GLU A 81 -0.27 16.38 4.70
N ILE A 82 0.89 16.87 5.13
CA ILE A 82 2.17 16.15 5.04
C ILE A 82 2.70 16.00 6.45
N ARG A 83 3.03 14.79 6.83
CA ARG A 83 3.65 14.45 8.12
C ARG A 83 4.94 13.72 7.87
N SER A 84 5.99 14.07 8.61
CA SER A 84 7.28 13.41 8.50
C SER A 84 7.82 12.96 9.84
N VAL A 85 8.68 11.96 9.81
CA VAL A 85 9.44 11.48 10.95
C VAL A 85 10.87 11.21 10.51
N SER A 86 11.81 11.98 11.06
CA SER A 86 13.24 11.80 10.85
C SER A 86 13.86 11.12 12.06
N ARG A 87 14.46 9.96 11.87
CA ARG A 87 15.17 9.20 12.89
C ARG A 87 16.57 8.87 12.41
N PHE A 88 17.39 8.29 13.28
CA PHE A 88 18.72 7.82 12.90
C PHE A 88 18.61 6.85 11.72
N GLY A 89 19.18 7.25 10.58
CA GLY A 89 19.19 6.42 9.37
C GLY A 89 17.84 6.22 8.67
N LEU A 90 16.77 6.94 9.05
CA LEU A 90 15.43 6.74 8.49
C LEU A 90 14.69 8.06 8.31
N SER A 91 14.22 8.31 7.11
CA SER A 91 13.20 9.31 6.80
C SER A 91 11.89 8.63 6.41
N LEU A 92 10.79 9.04 7.01
CA LEU A 92 9.44 8.60 6.66
C LEU A 92 8.58 9.83 6.42
N VAL A 93 8.09 10.01 5.20
CA VAL A 93 7.18 11.10 4.83
C VAL A 93 5.82 10.51 4.47
N THR A 94 4.78 10.94 5.15
CA THR A 94 3.39 10.52 4.91
C THR A 94 2.63 11.67 4.28
N VAL A 95 2.10 11.46 3.09
CA VAL A 95 1.29 12.43 2.33
C VAL A 95 -0.16 12.00 2.36
N VAL A 96 -1.03 12.82 2.91
CA VAL A 96 -2.47 12.57 3.03
C VAL A 96 -3.21 13.34 1.94
N PHE A 97 -4.04 12.63 1.19
CA PHE A 97 -4.86 13.18 0.10
C PHE A 97 -6.32 13.30 0.53
N LYS A 98 -7.07 14.10 -0.22
CA LYS A 98 -8.54 14.17 -0.10
C LYS A 98 -9.15 12.81 -0.48
N ASP A 99 -10.26 12.45 0.15
CA ASP A 99 -10.92 11.12 0.00
C ASP A 99 -11.35 10.79 -1.44
N HIS A 100 -11.64 11.81 -2.27
CA HIS A 100 -12.05 11.61 -3.66
C HIS A 100 -10.90 11.25 -4.61
N VAL A 101 -9.65 11.36 -4.17
CA VAL A 101 -8.47 10.99 -4.98
C VAL A 101 -8.29 9.48 -4.90
N LYS A 102 -8.16 8.81 -6.03
CA LYS A 102 -7.88 7.37 -6.02
C LYS A 102 -6.46 7.13 -5.54
N THR A 103 -6.27 6.12 -4.70
CA THR A 103 -4.94 5.77 -4.14
C THR A 103 -3.88 5.52 -5.21
N LEU A 104 -4.25 4.91 -6.35
CA LEU A 104 -3.32 4.68 -7.45
C LEU A 104 -2.88 5.99 -8.12
N ASP A 105 -3.80 6.93 -8.32
CA ASP A 105 -3.50 8.24 -8.89
C ASP A 105 -2.59 9.04 -7.94
N ALA A 106 -2.88 9.00 -6.63
CA ALA A 106 -2.03 9.60 -5.60
C ALA A 106 -0.60 9.04 -5.63
N ARG A 107 -0.46 7.74 -5.73
CA ARG A 107 0.86 7.06 -5.82
C ARG A 107 1.62 7.44 -7.09
N GLN A 108 0.92 7.56 -8.22
CA GLN A 108 1.54 7.99 -9.46
C GLN A 108 2.08 9.42 -9.35
N LEU A 109 1.28 10.36 -8.86
CA LEU A 109 1.70 11.75 -8.65
C LEU A 109 2.93 11.85 -7.72
N ILE A 110 2.92 11.10 -6.63
CA ILE A 110 4.07 11.05 -5.71
C ILE A 110 5.29 10.45 -6.40
N ASN A 111 5.13 9.35 -7.15
CA ASN A 111 6.25 8.72 -7.85
C ASN A 111 6.91 9.66 -8.86
N GLU A 112 6.12 10.45 -9.59
CA GLU A 112 6.63 11.47 -10.49
C GLU A 112 7.45 12.55 -9.75
N GLN A 113 6.97 13.00 -8.59
CA GLN A 113 7.71 13.97 -7.76
C GLN A 113 8.96 13.36 -7.11
N ILE A 114 8.91 12.10 -6.68
CA ILE A 114 10.09 11.39 -6.17
C ILE A 114 11.17 11.32 -7.24
N GLN A 115 10.82 11.00 -8.48
CA GLN A 115 11.78 10.95 -9.58
C GLN A 115 12.41 12.32 -9.83
N ALA A 116 11.64 13.39 -9.75
CA ALA A 116 12.16 14.75 -9.91
C ALA A 116 13.15 15.11 -8.78
N VAL A 117 12.79 14.83 -7.52
CA VAL A 117 13.64 15.20 -6.36
C VAL A 117 14.81 14.23 -6.14
N SER A 118 14.75 13.02 -6.69
CA SER A 118 15.84 12.04 -6.56
C SER A 118 17.15 12.52 -7.18
N GLY A 119 17.07 13.46 -8.12
CA GLY A 119 18.27 14.12 -8.67
C GLY A 119 18.93 15.12 -7.71
N GLU A 120 18.24 15.59 -6.69
CA GLU A 120 18.73 16.53 -5.68
C GLU A 120 19.32 15.82 -4.45
N ILE A 121 18.91 14.57 -4.21
CA ILE A 121 19.40 13.76 -3.09
C ILE A 121 20.58 12.90 -3.60
N PRO A 122 21.79 13.04 -3.04
CA PRO A 122 22.90 12.20 -3.40
C PRO A 122 22.59 10.72 -3.20
N PRO A 123 22.85 9.84 -4.18
CA PRO A 123 22.53 8.41 -4.12
C PRO A 123 23.12 7.67 -2.90
N GLU A 124 24.27 8.18 -2.41
CA GLU A 124 24.96 7.63 -1.23
C GLU A 124 24.14 7.82 0.08
N LEU A 125 23.27 8.82 0.10
CA LEU A 125 22.41 9.11 1.25
C LEU A 125 21.13 8.27 1.29
N GLY A 126 20.86 7.52 0.22
CA GLY A 126 19.69 6.66 0.11
C GLY A 126 18.74 7.07 -1.02
N VAL A 127 17.91 6.13 -1.42
CA VAL A 127 16.93 6.35 -2.50
C VAL A 127 15.53 6.34 -1.90
N PRO A 128 14.73 7.42 -2.09
CA PRO A 128 13.34 7.45 -1.66
C PRO A 128 12.51 6.36 -2.35
N GLN A 129 11.75 5.62 -1.58
CA GLN A 129 10.90 4.55 -2.06
C GLN A 129 9.48 4.70 -1.54
N LEU A 130 8.50 4.38 -2.39
CA LEU A 130 7.11 4.29 -1.96
C LEU A 130 6.90 3.05 -1.12
N MET A 131 6.33 3.24 0.07
CA MET A 131 5.86 2.09 0.85
C MET A 131 4.63 1.43 0.18
N PRO A 132 4.42 0.13 0.45
CA PRO A 132 3.19 -0.55 0.06
C PRO A 132 1.95 0.20 0.54
N ILE A 133 0.79 -0.08 -0.09
CA ILE A 133 -0.49 0.45 0.36
C ILE A 133 -0.82 -0.19 1.71
N THR A 134 -0.67 0.59 2.78
CA THR A 134 -1.01 0.17 4.14
C THR A 134 -2.35 0.77 4.56
N THR A 135 -3.42 0.18 4.10
CA THR A 135 -4.74 0.38 4.71
C THR A 135 -5.02 -0.81 5.62
N GLY A 136 -5.75 -0.63 6.71
CA GLY A 136 -6.15 -1.75 7.57
C GLY A 136 -6.93 -2.84 6.83
N LEU A 137 -7.47 -2.52 5.65
CA LEU A 137 -8.13 -3.44 4.73
C LEU A 137 -7.21 -3.94 3.60
N GLY A 138 -5.99 -3.40 3.48
CA GLY A 138 -5.01 -3.82 2.47
C GLY A 138 -4.33 -5.14 2.82
N GLU A 139 -4.20 -5.45 4.10
CA GLU A 139 -3.63 -6.71 4.58
C GLU A 139 -4.74 -7.76 4.73
N ILE A 140 -4.99 -8.50 3.65
CA ILE A 140 -6.09 -9.48 3.60
C ILE A 140 -5.72 -10.77 4.33
N TYR A 141 -4.44 -11.12 4.37
CA TYR A 141 -3.97 -12.38 4.94
C TYR A 141 -2.56 -12.26 5.48
N GLN A 142 -2.35 -12.73 6.70
CA GLN A 142 -1.04 -12.83 7.34
C GLN A 142 -0.76 -14.29 7.66
N TYR A 143 0.48 -14.72 7.41
CA TYR A 143 0.93 -16.07 7.73
C TYR A 143 2.37 -16.05 8.23
N THR A 144 2.75 -17.07 8.99
CA THR A 144 4.11 -17.30 9.46
C THR A 144 4.70 -18.52 8.77
N LEU A 145 5.96 -18.42 8.39
CA LEU A 145 6.76 -19.56 7.92
C LEU A 145 7.56 -20.12 9.09
N GLU A 146 7.31 -21.35 9.45
CA GLU A 146 8.02 -22.05 10.51
C GLU A 146 8.59 -23.37 10.00
N ALA A 147 9.76 -23.74 10.49
CA ALA A 147 10.32 -25.05 10.20
C ALA A 147 9.67 -26.12 11.07
N ASP A 148 9.32 -27.27 10.48
CA ASP A 148 8.90 -28.44 11.27
C ASP A 148 9.99 -28.76 12.31
N PRO A 149 9.63 -29.11 13.55
CA PRO A 149 10.59 -29.44 14.61
C PRO A 149 11.66 -30.45 14.21
N LYS A 150 11.35 -31.36 13.30
CA LYS A 150 12.29 -32.37 12.78
C LYS A 150 13.38 -31.81 11.87
N PHE A 151 13.12 -30.59 11.31
CA PHE A 151 14.02 -29.96 10.32
C PHE A 151 14.51 -28.59 10.79
N LYS A 152 14.36 -28.26 12.06
CA LYS A 152 14.70 -26.95 12.63
C LYS A 152 16.19 -26.61 12.45
N ASP A 153 17.07 -27.61 12.49
CA ASP A 153 18.51 -27.43 12.27
C ASP A 153 18.86 -27.15 10.79
N LYS A 154 17.97 -27.55 9.87
CA LYS A 154 18.19 -27.40 8.42
C LYS A 154 17.67 -26.05 7.91
N TYR A 155 16.58 -25.53 8.49
CA TYR A 155 15.92 -24.31 8.04
C TYR A 155 16.02 -23.24 9.11
N ASN A 156 17.09 -22.46 9.04
CA ASN A 156 17.25 -21.26 9.90
C ASN A 156 16.45 -20.08 9.36
N ALA A 157 16.43 -18.96 10.07
CA ALA A 157 15.68 -17.76 9.70
C ALA A 157 16.07 -17.19 8.31
N MET A 158 17.32 -17.35 7.89
CA MET A 158 17.80 -16.93 6.57
C MET A 158 17.29 -17.85 5.46
N GLU A 159 17.27 -19.16 5.68
CA GLU A 159 16.75 -20.13 4.71
C GLU A 159 15.21 -19.96 4.55
N LEU A 160 14.48 -19.77 5.66
CA LEU A 160 13.04 -19.50 5.62
C LEU A 160 12.74 -18.22 4.86
N ARG A 161 13.52 -17.16 5.07
CA ARG A 161 13.40 -15.92 4.31
C ARG A 161 13.67 -16.12 2.82
N THR A 162 14.68 -16.93 2.49
CA THR A 162 14.99 -17.27 1.09
C THR A 162 13.84 -18.04 0.43
N ILE A 163 13.25 -19.01 1.13
CA ILE A 163 12.07 -19.75 0.65
C ILE A 163 10.89 -18.80 0.42
N GLN A 164 10.64 -17.89 1.36
CA GLN A 164 9.58 -16.89 1.24
C GLN A 164 9.75 -16.03 0.00
N ASP A 165 10.93 -15.43 -0.19
CA ASP A 165 11.15 -14.44 -1.24
C ASP A 165 11.27 -15.08 -2.64
N TRP A 166 11.85 -16.28 -2.74
CA TRP A 166 12.13 -16.91 -4.04
C TRP A 166 11.11 -17.97 -4.48
N ILE A 167 10.42 -18.60 -3.55
CA ILE A 167 9.47 -19.68 -3.87
C ILE A 167 8.04 -19.19 -3.61
N VAL A 168 7.70 -18.87 -2.36
CA VAL A 168 6.33 -18.57 -1.95
C VAL A 168 5.82 -17.31 -2.62
N LYS A 169 6.57 -16.21 -2.53
CA LYS A 169 6.23 -14.93 -3.15
C LYS A 169 6.00 -15.06 -4.66
N ARG A 170 6.83 -15.80 -5.36
CA ARG A 170 6.69 -16.03 -6.80
C ARG A 170 5.42 -16.80 -7.16
N GLN A 171 5.06 -17.80 -6.39
CA GLN A 171 3.87 -18.61 -6.65
C GLN A 171 2.60 -17.85 -6.35
N LEU A 172 2.60 -17.06 -5.28
CA LEU A 172 1.43 -16.27 -4.88
C LEU A 172 1.21 -15.03 -5.75
N SER A 173 2.27 -14.40 -6.28
CA SER A 173 2.17 -13.20 -7.14
C SER A 173 1.41 -13.42 -8.45
N GLY A 174 1.17 -14.68 -8.84
CA GLY A 174 0.40 -15.02 -10.05
C GLY A 174 -1.10 -15.21 -9.81
N ILE A 175 -1.57 -15.11 -8.57
CA ILE A 175 -2.97 -15.36 -8.21
C ILE A 175 -3.79 -14.08 -8.43
N PRO A 176 -4.89 -14.14 -9.20
CA PRO A 176 -5.77 -12.99 -9.38
C PRO A 176 -6.29 -12.45 -8.04
N GLY A 177 -6.17 -11.14 -7.84
CA GLY A 177 -6.58 -10.47 -6.60
C GLY A 177 -5.46 -10.23 -5.59
N ILE A 178 -4.29 -10.86 -5.75
CA ILE A 178 -3.10 -10.55 -4.94
C ILE A 178 -2.30 -9.46 -5.64
N VAL A 179 -2.23 -8.29 -5.02
CA VAL A 179 -1.51 -7.13 -5.56
C VAL A 179 -0.06 -7.12 -5.09
N GLU A 180 0.16 -7.42 -3.81
CA GLU A 180 1.49 -7.33 -3.19
C GLU A 180 1.65 -8.36 -2.07
N ILE A 181 2.88 -8.85 -1.91
CA ILE A 181 3.25 -9.77 -0.84
C ILE A 181 4.48 -9.21 -0.15
N ASN A 182 4.32 -8.84 1.11
CA ASN A 182 5.37 -8.29 1.94
C ASN A 182 5.91 -9.33 2.91
N SER A 183 7.22 -9.28 3.14
CA SER A 183 7.89 -10.22 4.03
C SER A 183 8.56 -9.45 5.16
N PHE A 184 8.25 -9.81 6.40
CA PHE A 184 8.86 -9.24 7.59
C PHE A 184 9.68 -10.31 8.32
N GLY A 185 10.83 -9.90 8.88
CA GLY A 185 11.71 -10.81 9.62
C GLY A 185 12.62 -11.67 8.75
N GLY A 186 13.46 -12.46 9.41
CA GLY A 186 14.49 -13.24 8.78
C GLY A 186 15.66 -12.43 8.24
N TYR A 187 16.76 -13.12 7.87
CA TYR A 187 17.94 -12.49 7.27
C TYR A 187 17.92 -12.71 5.76
N VAL A 188 18.19 -11.66 5.01
CA VAL A 188 18.36 -11.76 3.55
C VAL A 188 19.69 -12.38 3.26
N LYS A 189 19.69 -13.47 2.48
CA LYS A 189 20.92 -14.15 2.05
C LYS A 189 21.65 -13.27 1.05
N GLN A 190 22.90 -12.95 1.36
CA GLN A 190 23.78 -12.16 0.51
C GLN A 190 25.03 -12.97 0.17
N TYR A 191 25.56 -12.77 -1.01
CA TYR A 191 26.84 -13.32 -1.45
C TYR A 191 27.82 -12.16 -1.55
N GLU A 192 28.83 -12.14 -0.69
CA GLU A 192 29.90 -11.15 -0.71
C GLU A 192 31.07 -11.70 -1.52
N VAL A 193 31.54 -10.91 -2.50
CA VAL A 193 32.77 -11.19 -3.22
C VAL A 193 33.82 -10.20 -2.73
N ALA A 194 34.57 -10.60 -1.71
CA ALA A 194 35.68 -9.80 -1.20
C ALA A 194 36.90 -10.01 -2.10
N VAL A 195 37.31 -8.95 -2.78
CA VAL A 195 38.50 -8.93 -3.63
C VAL A 195 39.69 -8.49 -2.78
N ASP A 196 40.77 -9.27 -2.80
CA ASP A 196 42.04 -8.89 -2.18
C ASP A 196 42.74 -7.84 -3.06
N PRO A 197 42.85 -6.57 -2.61
CA PRO A 197 43.49 -5.54 -3.41
C PRO A 197 44.98 -5.82 -3.74
N SER A 198 45.67 -6.57 -2.86
CA SER A 198 47.08 -6.93 -3.07
C SER A 198 47.27 -7.92 -4.19
N ALA A 199 46.29 -8.80 -4.41
CA ALA A 199 46.30 -9.79 -5.50
C ALA A 199 45.91 -9.18 -6.87
N LEU A 200 45.32 -8.00 -6.89
CA LEU A 200 44.98 -7.28 -8.14
C LEU A 200 46.18 -6.57 -8.78
N PHE A 201 47.24 -6.31 -8.01
CA PHE A 201 48.45 -5.59 -8.48
C PHE A 201 49.63 -6.50 -8.72
N SER A 202 49.44 -7.82 -8.61
CA SER A 202 50.45 -8.83 -8.93
C SER A 202 50.17 -9.44 -10.31
#